data_94fd701fef32f60dfe6bc98fc49f4bd4
#
_entry.id   94fd701fef32f60dfe6bc98fc49f4bd4
#
_cell.length_a   1.000
_cell.length_b   1.000
_cell.length_c   1.000
_cell.angle_alpha   90.00
_cell.angle_beta   90.00
_cell.angle_gamma   90.00
#
_symmetry.space_group_name_H-M   'P 1'
#
loop_
_entity.id
_entity.type
_entity.pdbx_description
1 polymer ?
#
loop_
_entity_poly.entity_id
_entity_poly.type
_entity_poly.pdbx_seq_one_letter_code
_entity_poly.pdbx_strand_id
1 'polypeptide(L)'
;MHAIMDRCSLSRITAAEIEVVQEYTEIMEPLAQSLDILQRENGMFMGYLLPTLCNLDRKLEGLEKKPERYTYCFQLLRGVREALRKRFAAIWEDKRLLLAACLHPRFKLDWLESCQATTHTNKYTMEALLKAEIKMGVLNEDSDQSSDKDQEGDDLEDDFFNFLPQGKKSAVDTAEEELVRYLRSPSREVSSLHGFPCVLRCFLQHNTGMPSSAAVERLFSTGGNIMTVKRHSLSDMLFEHLVLLRHNRNIL
;
A
#
# COMPACT_ATOMS: atom_id res chain seq x y z
N MET A 1 -9.83 24.92 -31.11
CA MET A 1 -8.38 24.77 -30.95
C MET A 1 -7.62 25.54 -32.03
N HIS A 2 -7.85 25.35 -33.34
CA HIS A 2 -7.14 26.03 -34.44
C HIS A 2 -7.16 27.56 -34.35
N ALA A 3 -8.30 28.18 -34.03
CA ALA A 3 -8.41 29.65 -33.88
C ALA A 3 -7.50 30.23 -32.77
N ILE A 4 -7.21 29.48 -31.72
CA ILE A 4 -6.27 29.88 -30.67
C ILE A 4 -4.83 29.76 -31.18
N MET A 5 -4.52 28.70 -31.90
CA MET A 5 -3.19 28.49 -32.49
C MET A 5 -2.86 29.59 -33.52
N ASP A 6 -3.83 29.93 -34.36
CA ASP A 6 -3.66 31.04 -35.34
C ASP A 6 -3.38 32.39 -34.64
N ARG A 7 -4.10 32.67 -33.53
CA ARG A 7 -3.88 33.87 -32.71
C ARG A 7 -2.50 33.91 -32.02
N CYS A 8 -1.97 32.72 -31.67
CA CYS A 8 -0.65 32.58 -31.04
C CYS A 8 0.48 32.40 -32.09
N SER A 9 0.19 32.44 -33.39
CA SER A 9 1.16 32.20 -34.49
C SER A 9 1.84 30.81 -34.36
N LEU A 10 1.10 29.81 -33.87
CA LEU A 10 1.58 28.44 -33.73
C LEU A 10 1.14 27.61 -34.95
N SER A 11 1.99 26.64 -35.31
CA SER A 11 1.66 25.66 -36.36
C SER A 11 0.41 24.88 -35.98
N ARG A 12 -0.49 24.65 -36.94
CA ARG A 12 -1.69 23.86 -36.71
C ARG A 12 -1.32 22.38 -36.49
N ILE A 13 -1.91 21.78 -35.49
CA ILE A 13 -1.79 20.35 -35.23
C ILE A 13 -2.55 19.59 -36.31
N THR A 14 -1.91 18.61 -36.91
CA THR A 14 -2.48 17.73 -37.94
C THR A 14 -3.37 16.67 -37.31
N ALA A 15 -4.23 16.02 -38.10
CA ALA A 15 -5.07 14.92 -37.65
C ALA A 15 -4.22 13.74 -37.09
N ALA A 16 -3.11 13.41 -37.77
CA ALA A 16 -2.20 12.35 -37.33
C ALA A 16 -1.54 12.66 -35.97
N GLU A 17 -1.13 13.90 -35.73
CA GLU A 17 -0.57 14.31 -34.43
C GLU A 17 -1.62 14.23 -33.31
N ILE A 18 -2.89 14.55 -33.61
CA ILE A 18 -3.97 14.38 -32.64
C ILE A 18 -4.17 12.91 -32.31
N GLU A 19 -4.13 12.03 -33.28
CA GLU A 19 -4.27 10.58 -33.09
C GLU A 19 -3.11 10.02 -32.22
N VAL A 20 -1.87 10.41 -32.49
CA VAL A 20 -0.69 10.07 -31.65
C VAL A 20 -0.92 10.50 -30.21
N VAL A 21 -1.40 11.73 -29.96
CA VAL A 21 -1.65 12.24 -28.61
C VAL A 21 -2.76 11.45 -27.92
N GLN A 22 -3.81 11.06 -28.65
CA GLN A 22 -4.90 10.25 -28.12
C GLN A 22 -4.41 8.85 -27.71
N GLU A 23 -3.70 8.15 -28.59
CA GLU A 23 -3.09 6.85 -28.30
C GLU A 23 -2.13 6.92 -27.10
N TYR A 24 -1.26 7.93 -27.07
CA TYR A 24 -0.33 8.18 -25.96
C TYR A 24 -1.08 8.37 -24.64
N THR A 25 -2.11 9.21 -24.64
CA THR A 25 -2.90 9.50 -23.44
C THR A 25 -3.56 8.24 -22.92
N GLU A 26 -4.15 7.42 -23.78
CA GLU A 26 -4.78 6.17 -23.40
C GLU A 26 -3.78 5.17 -22.77
N ILE A 27 -2.58 5.07 -23.32
CA ILE A 27 -1.52 4.19 -22.79
C ILE A 27 -1.00 4.69 -21.45
N MET A 28 -0.85 6.00 -21.29
CA MET A 28 -0.29 6.61 -20.08
C MET A 28 -1.30 6.78 -18.94
N GLU A 29 -2.60 6.75 -19.23
CA GLU A 29 -3.65 6.93 -18.23
C GLU A 29 -3.56 5.93 -17.06
N PRO A 30 -3.39 4.61 -17.27
CA PRO A 30 -3.22 3.66 -16.17
C PRO A 30 -2.01 3.95 -15.28
N LEU A 31 -0.91 4.46 -15.87
CA LEU A 31 0.29 4.85 -15.12
C LEU A 31 0.01 6.07 -14.25
N ALA A 32 -0.62 7.11 -14.83
CA ALA A 32 -1.00 8.30 -14.10
C ALA A 32 -1.92 7.96 -12.91
N GLN A 33 -2.96 7.16 -13.13
CA GLN A 33 -3.85 6.70 -12.08
C GLN A 33 -3.11 5.93 -10.97
N SER A 34 -2.15 5.08 -11.33
CA SER A 34 -1.35 4.32 -10.37
C SER A 34 -0.44 5.22 -9.55
N LEU A 35 0.19 6.22 -10.17
CA LEU A 35 0.98 7.23 -9.49
C LEU A 35 0.12 8.06 -8.54
N ASP A 36 -1.06 8.53 -8.98
CA ASP A 36 -2.00 9.28 -8.14
C ASP A 36 -2.43 8.49 -6.90
N ILE A 37 -2.60 7.17 -7.03
CA ILE A 37 -2.89 6.31 -5.89
C ILE A 37 -1.70 6.24 -4.94
N LEU A 38 -0.50 5.89 -5.44
CA LEU A 38 0.68 5.63 -4.61
C LEU A 38 1.29 6.90 -4.00
N GLN A 39 0.95 8.08 -4.52
CA GLN A 39 1.44 9.38 -4.04
C GLN A 39 0.49 10.10 -3.08
N ARG A 40 -0.60 9.47 -2.66
CA ARG A 40 -1.53 10.05 -1.68
C ARG A 40 -0.83 10.30 -0.35
N GLU A 41 -1.23 11.37 0.35
CA GLU A 41 -0.71 11.69 1.68
C GLU A 41 -1.48 10.96 2.78
N ASN A 42 -2.81 10.93 2.66
CA ASN A 42 -3.67 10.36 3.68
C ASN A 42 -4.12 8.93 3.32
N GLY A 43 -4.05 8.04 4.31
CA GLY A 43 -4.54 6.68 4.17
C GLY A 43 -3.71 5.81 3.23
N MET A 44 -2.44 6.21 2.97
CA MET A 44 -1.53 5.43 2.14
C MET A 44 -0.66 4.53 3.01
N PHE A 45 -0.62 3.26 2.65
CA PHE A 45 0.10 2.20 3.34
C PHE A 45 0.91 1.38 2.34
N MET A 46 1.99 0.75 2.79
CA MET A 46 2.83 -0.09 1.94
C MET A 46 2.03 -1.17 1.21
N GLY A 47 0.97 -1.69 1.82
CA GLY A 47 0.08 -2.70 1.23
C GLY A 47 -0.62 -2.29 -0.07
N TYR A 48 -0.61 -1.01 -0.44
CA TYR A 48 -1.14 -0.57 -1.73
C TYR A 48 -0.19 -0.87 -2.90
N LEU A 49 1.11 -1.04 -2.65
CA LEU A 49 2.13 -1.11 -3.70
C LEU A 49 1.87 -2.26 -4.67
N LEU A 50 1.90 -3.50 -4.20
CA LEU A 50 1.78 -4.69 -5.06
C LEU A 50 0.42 -4.78 -5.77
N PRO A 51 -0.74 -4.57 -5.09
CA PRO A 51 -2.04 -4.58 -5.77
C PRO A 51 -2.17 -3.49 -6.85
N THR A 52 -1.59 -2.31 -6.63
CA THR A 52 -1.61 -1.22 -7.62
C THR A 52 -0.78 -1.58 -8.85
N LEU A 53 0.45 -2.07 -8.65
CA LEU A 53 1.32 -2.51 -9.76
C LEU A 53 0.72 -3.68 -10.53
N CYS A 54 0.08 -4.62 -9.83
CA CYS A 54 -0.63 -5.72 -10.46
C CYS A 54 -1.78 -5.22 -11.35
N ASN A 55 -2.61 -4.33 -10.83
CA ASN A 55 -3.71 -3.77 -11.62
C ASN A 55 -3.20 -2.95 -12.81
N LEU A 56 -2.07 -2.25 -12.64
CA LEU A 56 -1.40 -1.54 -13.73
C LEU A 56 -0.96 -2.51 -14.84
N ASP A 57 -0.22 -3.57 -14.51
CA ASP A 57 0.22 -4.56 -15.52
C ASP A 57 -0.97 -5.20 -16.24
N ARG A 58 -2.05 -5.52 -15.50
CA ARG A 58 -3.28 -6.06 -16.07
C ARG A 58 -3.98 -5.10 -17.02
N LYS A 59 -4.04 -3.80 -16.69
CA LYS A 59 -4.61 -2.78 -17.58
C LYS A 59 -3.79 -2.66 -18.85
N LEU A 60 -2.46 -2.56 -18.75
CA LEU A 60 -1.55 -2.49 -19.90
C LEU A 60 -1.64 -3.76 -20.76
N GLU A 61 -1.76 -4.94 -20.15
CA GLU A 61 -2.01 -6.20 -20.87
C GLU A 61 -3.33 -6.17 -21.64
N GLY A 62 -4.37 -5.60 -21.04
CA GLY A 62 -5.67 -5.45 -21.71
C GLY A 62 -5.60 -4.56 -22.94
N LEU A 63 -4.78 -3.50 -22.91
CA LEU A 63 -4.52 -2.65 -24.07
C LEU A 63 -3.67 -3.40 -25.13
N GLU A 64 -2.65 -4.14 -24.71
CA GLU A 64 -1.75 -4.89 -25.62
C GLU A 64 -2.49 -6.00 -26.39
N LYS A 65 -3.58 -6.53 -25.85
CA LYS A 65 -4.45 -7.54 -26.53
C LYS A 65 -5.26 -6.97 -27.70
N LYS A 66 -5.22 -5.66 -27.94
CA LYS A 66 -5.95 -4.94 -29.00
C LYS A 66 -4.99 -4.14 -29.88
N PRO A 67 -4.03 -4.78 -30.56
CA PRO A 67 -2.98 -4.08 -31.31
C PRO A 67 -3.54 -3.23 -32.46
N GLU A 68 -4.68 -3.63 -33.03
CA GLU A 68 -5.35 -2.93 -34.13
C GLU A 68 -5.86 -1.54 -33.74
N ARG A 69 -5.93 -1.23 -32.45
CA ARG A 69 -6.36 0.05 -31.92
C ARG A 69 -5.26 1.12 -31.97
N TYR A 70 -4.01 0.70 -32.08
CA TYR A 70 -2.84 1.58 -32.01
C TYR A 70 -2.08 1.59 -33.34
N THR A 71 -2.11 2.73 -34.01
CA THR A 71 -1.39 2.93 -35.27
C THR A 71 0.07 3.36 -35.01
N TYR A 72 0.29 4.21 -34.01
CA TYR A 72 1.57 4.86 -33.76
C TYR A 72 2.24 4.40 -32.47
N CYS A 73 1.47 4.20 -31.38
CA CYS A 73 2.02 4.05 -30.03
C CYS A 73 2.08 2.61 -29.51
N PHE A 74 1.83 1.57 -30.35
CA PHE A 74 1.85 0.18 -29.90
C PHE A 74 3.22 -0.26 -29.34
N GLN A 75 4.32 0.19 -29.95
CA GLN A 75 5.66 -0.14 -29.47
C GLN A 75 5.98 0.56 -28.14
N LEU A 76 5.44 1.78 -27.92
CA LEU A 76 5.53 2.46 -26.65
C LEU A 76 4.82 1.64 -25.53
N LEU A 77 3.61 1.15 -25.79
CA LEU A 77 2.86 0.31 -24.85
C LEU A 77 3.68 -0.90 -24.42
N ARG A 78 4.24 -1.64 -25.38
CA ARG A 78 5.08 -2.80 -25.09
C ARG A 78 6.33 -2.44 -24.30
N GLY A 79 7.04 -1.37 -24.71
CA GLY A 79 8.23 -0.89 -24.02
C GLY A 79 7.96 -0.47 -22.59
N VAL A 80 6.86 0.22 -22.34
CA VAL A 80 6.43 0.62 -20.99
C VAL A 80 6.15 -0.62 -20.12
N ARG A 81 5.39 -1.58 -20.62
CA ARG A 81 5.06 -2.81 -19.87
C ARG A 81 6.30 -3.64 -19.56
N GLU A 82 7.21 -3.80 -20.52
CA GLU A 82 8.47 -4.52 -20.33
C GLU A 82 9.37 -3.82 -19.29
N ALA A 83 9.50 -2.49 -19.39
CA ALA A 83 10.27 -1.70 -18.45
C ALA A 83 9.74 -1.81 -17.01
N LEU A 84 8.42 -1.77 -16.82
CA LEU A 84 7.78 -1.98 -15.52
C LEU A 84 8.07 -3.36 -14.95
N ARG A 85 7.89 -4.41 -15.75
CA ARG A 85 8.17 -5.80 -15.33
C ARG A 85 9.63 -5.99 -14.93
N LYS A 86 10.55 -5.46 -15.71
CA LYS A 86 11.99 -5.52 -15.40
C LYS A 86 12.34 -4.75 -14.13
N ARG A 87 11.79 -3.54 -13.98
CA ARG A 87 12.12 -2.67 -12.83
C ARG A 87 11.60 -3.23 -11.53
N PHE A 88 10.44 -3.83 -11.55
CA PHE A 88 9.75 -4.33 -10.35
C PHE A 88 9.87 -5.86 -10.16
N ALA A 89 10.71 -6.54 -10.94
CA ALA A 89 10.86 -7.99 -10.86
C ALA A 89 11.13 -8.50 -9.44
N ALA A 90 12.05 -7.87 -8.72
CA ALA A 90 12.48 -8.31 -7.40
C ALA A 90 11.43 -8.12 -6.28
N ILE A 91 10.51 -7.16 -6.43
CA ILE A 91 9.56 -6.85 -5.35
C ILE A 91 8.41 -7.87 -5.25
N TRP A 92 8.15 -8.64 -6.30
CA TRP A 92 7.09 -9.63 -6.31
C TRP A 92 7.36 -10.85 -5.41
N GLU A 93 8.62 -11.06 -5.02
CA GLU A 93 9.06 -12.12 -4.12
C GLU A 93 9.37 -11.60 -2.70
N ASP A 94 9.30 -10.28 -2.47
CA ASP A 94 9.55 -9.71 -1.14
C ASP A 94 8.39 -10.05 -0.21
N LYS A 95 8.66 -10.94 0.76
CA LYS A 95 7.69 -11.41 1.75
C LYS A 95 7.05 -10.27 2.54
N ARG A 96 7.80 -9.20 2.85
CA ARG A 96 7.30 -8.05 3.61
C ARG A 96 6.24 -7.29 2.82
N LEU A 97 6.46 -7.09 1.53
CA LEU A 97 5.50 -6.42 0.65
C LEU A 97 4.26 -7.28 0.41
N LEU A 98 4.45 -8.59 0.25
CA LEU A 98 3.33 -9.54 0.13
C LEU A 98 2.46 -9.54 1.40
N LEU A 99 3.09 -9.62 2.59
CA LEU A 99 2.42 -9.54 3.88
C LEU A 99 1.71 -8.19 4.05
N ALA A 100 2.37 -7.07 3.72
CA ALA A 100 1.76 -5.74 3.79
C ALA A 100 0.46 -5.66 2.98
N ALA A 101 0.46 -6.20 1.76
CA ALA A 101 -0.72 -6.20 0.89
C ALA A 101 -1.84 -7.11 1.44
N CYS A 102 -1.49 -8.32 1.91
CA CYS A 102 -2.48 -9.27 2.42
C CYS A 102 -3.04 -8.89 3.79
N LEU A 103 -2.28 -8.18 4.61
CA LEU A 103 -2.73 -7.64 5.90
C LEU A 103 -3.59 -6.38 5.74
N HIS A 104 -3.62 -5.77 4.56
CA HIS A 104 -4.46 -4.60 4.32
C HIS A 104 -5.92 -5.01 4.05
N PRO A 105 -6.92 -4.52 4.84
CA PRO A 105 -8.33 -4.96 4.76
C PRO A 105 -8.95 -4.82 3.37
N ARG A 106 -8.52 -3.82 2.61
CA ARG A 106 -9.01 -3.56 1.26
C ARG A 106 -8.68 -4.66 0.27
N PHE A 107 -7.55 -5.33 0.43
CA PHE A 107 -7.01 -6.26 -0.55
C PHE A 107 -7.04 -7.70 -0.08
N LYS A 108 -6.63 -7.96 1.16
CA LYS A 108 -6.52 -9.32 1.74
C LYS A 108 -5.83 -10.28 0.77
N LEU A 109 -6.47 -11.39 0.44
CA LEU A 109 -5.96 -12.37 -0.52
C LEU A 109 -6.61 -12.25 -1.92
N ASP A 110 -7.58 -11.34 -2.10
CA ASP A 110 -8.38 -11.28 -3.33
C ASP A 110 -7.57 -10.82 -4.55
N TRP A 111 -6.60 -9.92 -4.33
CA TRP A 111 -5.75 -9.42 -5.40
C TRP A 111 -4.82 -10.48 -6.00
N LEU A 112 -4.46 -11.54 -5.25
CA LEU A 112 -3.55 -12.60 -5.71
C LEU A 112 -4.10 -13.36 -6.91
N GLU A 113 -5.42 -13.58 -6.98
CA GLU A 113 -6.03 -14.27 -8.12
C GLU A 113 -5.84 -13.51 -9.43
N SER A 114 -5.86 -12.19 -9.36
CA SER A 114 -5.67 -11.31 -10.51
C SER A 114 -4.20 -11.20 -10.93
N CYS A 115 -3.26 -11.67 -10.11
CA CYS A 115 -1.82 -11.46 -10.25
C CYS A 115 -1.01 -12.75 -10.37
N GLN A 116 -1.66 -13.90 -10.54
CA GLN A 116 -0.98 -15.21 -10.58
C GLN A 116 0.13 -15.31 -11.64
N ALA A 117 0.01 -14.58 -12.73
CA ALA A 117 1.03 -14.56 -13.78
C ALA A 117 2.28 -13.76 -13.39
N THR A 118 2.18 -12.88 -12.39
CA THR A 118 3.25 -11.96 -11.98
C THR A 118 3.86 -12.35 -10.64
N THR A 119 3.00 -12.79 -9.71
CA THR A 119 3.43 -13.34 -8.42
C THR A 119 3.43 -14.85 -8.49
N HIS A 120 4.55 -15.50 -8.28
CA HIS A 120 4.61 -16.97 -8.18
C HIS A 120 3.96 -17.51 -6.90
N THR A 121 3.28 -16.65 -6.14
CA THR A 121 2.65 -16.94 -4.85
C THR A 121 1.15 -17.12 -5.01
N ASN A 122 0.62 -18.21 -4.47
CA ASN A 122 -0.81 -18.49 -4.43
C ASN A 122 -1.44 -18.18 -3.06
N LYS A 123 -2.78 -18.18 -3.00
CA LYS A 123 -3.52 -17.90 -1.75
C LYS A 123 -3.11 -18.83 -0.62
N TYR A 124 -2.94 -20.12 -0.90
CA TYR A 124 -2.60 -21.12 0.12
C TYR A 124 -1.24 -20.85 0.75
N THR A 125 -0.23 -20.55 -0.06
CA THR A 125 1.11 -20.19 0.41
C THR A 125 1.07 -18.91 1.26
N MET A 126 0.27 -17.91 0.84
CA MET A 126 0.11 -16.67 1.60
C MET A 126 -0.62 -16.87 2.92
N GLU A 127 -1.66 -17.70 2.98
CA GLU A 127 -2.31 -18.04 4.26
C GLU A 127 -1.31 -18.69 5.22
N ALA A 128 -0.47 -19.60 4.75
CA ALA A 128 0.56 -20.23 5.57
C ALA A 128 1.60 -19.20 6.08
N LEU A 129 2.00 -18.24 5.23
CA LEU A 129 2.90 -17.16 5.62
C LEU A 129 2.27 -16.23 6.65
N LEU A 130 1.00 -15.83 6.47
CA LEU A 130 0.26 -15.00 7.42
C LEU A 130 0.12 -15.69 8.78
N LYS A 131 -0.20 -16.98 8.81
CA LYS A 131 -0.24 -17.77 10.04
C LYS A 131 1.11 -17.79 10.75
N ALA A 132 2.19 -18.03 10.02
CA ALA A 132 3.53 -18.03 10.59
C ALA A 132 3.91 -16.67 11.19
N GLU A 133 3.61 -15.57 10.49
CA GLU A 133 3.90 -14.20 10.93
C GLU A 133 3.14 -13.84 12.21
N ILE A 134 1.84 -14.16 12.27
CA ILE A 134 1.01 -13.90 13.44
C ILE A 134 1.48 -14.72 14.65
N LYS A 135 1.86 -15.99 14.45
CA LYS A 135 2.44 -16.83 15.51
C LYS A 135 3.71 -16.22 16.07
N MET A 136 4.61 -15.77 15.22
CA MET A 136 5.86 -15.12 15.67
C MET A 136 5.58 -13.85 16.46
N GLY A 137 4.59 -13.08 16.07
CA GLY A 137 4.17 -11.87 16.79
C GLY A 137 3.67 -12.17 18.20
N VAL A 138 2.91 -13.25 18.40
CA VAL A 138 2.41 -13.69 19.72
C VAL A 138 3.55 -14.19 20.60
N LEU A 139 4.45 -15.04 20.06
CA LEU A 139 5.57 -15.60 20.82
C LEU A 139 6.56 -14.55 21.32
N ASN A 140 6.75 -13.47 20.58
CA ASN A 140 7.62 -12.36 20.97
C ASN A 140 7.06 -11.55 22.14
N GLU A 141 5.73 -11.48 22.32
CA GLU A 141 5.12 -10.81 23.47
C GLU A 141 5.23 -11.61 24.76
N ASP A 142 5.08 -12.93 24.67
CA ASP A 142 5.24 -13.80 25.84
C ASP A 142 6.67 -13.74 26.41
N SER A 143 7.66 -13.40 25.60
CA SER A 143 9.06 -13.24 26.05
C SER A 143 9.32 -11.89 26.76
N ASP A 144 8.57 -10.84 26.45
CA ASP A 144 8.72 -9.51 27.06
C ASP A 144 7.89 -9.32 28.35
N GLN A 145 6.92 -10.20 28.64
CA GLN A 145 6.03 -10.11 29.80
C GLN A 145 6.44 -10.98 31.01
N SER A 146 7.66 -11.51 31.05
CA SER A 146 8.13 -12.33 32.16
C SER A 146 8.58 -11.55 33.42
N SER A 147 8.07 -10.33 33.67
CA SER A 147 8.20 -9.62 34.93
C SER A 147 6.86 -8.99 35.29
N ASP A 148 6.35 -9.43 36.45
CA ASP A 148 5.22 -8.91 37.22
C ASP A 148 3.79 -9.25 36.74
N LYS A 149 3.29 -10.43 37.17
CA LYS A 149 1.89 -10.58 37.58
C LYS A 149 1.74 -11.65 38.66
N ASP A 150 2.05 -11.27 39.90
CA ASP A 150 1.39 -11.79 41.09
C ASP A 150 0.05 -11.05 41.22
N GLN A 151 -1.02 -11.63 40.73
CA GLN A 151 -2.39 -11.33 41.17
C GLN A 151 -3.06 -12.66 41.52
N GLU A 152 -2.92 -13.04 42.77
CA GLU A 152 -3.78 -13.98 43.42
C GLU A 152 -5.19 -13.38 43.48
N GLY A 153 -6.06 -13.81 42.57
CA GLY A 153 -7.50 -13.67 42.64
C GLY A 153 -8.05 -15.01 43.09
N ASP A 154 -8.51 -15.09 44.33
CA ASP A 154 -9.14 -16.26 44.99
C ASP A 154 -10.55 -16.45 44.42
N ASP A 155 -10.71 -17.05 43.24
CA ASP A 155 -11.97 -17.45 42.66
C ASP A 155 -12.25 -18.93 43.02
N LEU A 156 -12.90 -19.14 44.19
CA LEU A 156 -13.33 -20.45 44.71
C LEU A 156 -14.25 -21.23 43.74
N GLU A 157 -14.96 -20.53 42.83
CA GLU A 157 -15.79 -21.17 41.80
C GLU A 157 -14.95 -21.83 40.70
N ASP A 158 -13.84 -21.23 40.27
CA ASP A 158 -12.96 -21.79 39.25
C ASP A 158 -12.22 -23.02 39.73
N ASP A 159 -11.86 -23.08 41.02
CA ASP A 159 -11.22 -24.25 41.63
C ASP A 159 -12.21 -25.41 41.79
N PHE A 160 -13.48 -25.12 42.11
CA PHE A 160 -14.53 -26.14 42.27
C PHE A 160 -14.91 -26.84 40.95
N PHE A 161 -14.86 -26.13 39.81
CA PHE A 161 -15.21 -26.67 38.49
C PHE A 161 -13.99 -27.07 37.63
N ASN A 162 -12.84 -27.19 38.25
CA ASN A 162 -11.56 -27.51 37.55
C ASN A 162 -11.54 -28.91 36.91
N PHE A 163 -12.57 -29.75 37.15
CA PHE A 163 -12.77 -31.04 36.49
C PHE A 163 -13.38 -30.93 35.08
N LEU A 164 -13.98 -29.77 34.75
CA LEU A 164 -14.44 -29.51 33.42
C LEU A 164 -13.21 -29.22 32.53
N PRO A 165 -13.07 -29.85 31.35
CA PRO A 165 -11.99 -29.52 30.43
C PRO A 165 -12.16 -28.07 30.00
N GLN A 166 -11.60 -27.16 30.80
CA GLN A 166 -11.36 -25.79 30.35
C GLN A 166 -10.27 -25.88 29.28
N GLY A 167 -10.71 -25.99 28.03
CA GLY A 167 -9.83 -25.86 26.89
C GLY A 167 -9.28 -24.44 26.88
N LYS A 168 -8.25 -24.16 27.70
CA LYS A 168 -7.44 -22.95 27.56
C LYS A 168 -6.84 -23.00 26.15
N LYS A 169 -7.53 -22.37 25.21
CA LYS A 169 -6.97 -22.18 23.88
C LYS A 169 -5.62 -21.49 24.07
N SER A 170 -4.59 -22.05 23.46
CA SER A 170 -3.30 -21.38 23.38
C SER A 170 -3.49 -19.98 22.78
N ALA A 171 -2.72 -18.99 23.22
CA ALA A 171 -2.74 -17.65 22.60
C ALA A 171 -2.53 -17.73 21.08
N VAL A 172 -1.76 -18.71 20.63
CA VAL A 172 -1.53 -19.02 19.21
C VAL A 172 -2.80 -19.52 18.52
N ASP A 173 -3.59 -20.41 19.14
CA ASP A 173 -4.85 -20.91 18.55
C ASP A 173 -5.87 -19.78 18.40
N THR A 174 -5.94 -18.90 19.40
CA THR A 174 -6.79 -17.71 19.37
C THR A 174 -6.39 -16.76 18.25
N ALA A 175 -5.08 -16.57 18.01
CA ALA A 175 -4.56 -15.72 16.95
C ALA A 175 -4.81 -16.30 15.54
N GLU A 176 -4.76 -17.62 15.37
CA GLU A 176 -5.12 -18.28 14.11
C GLU A 176 -6.62 -18.14 13.80
N GLU A 177 -7.48 -18.31 14.82
CA GLU A 177 -8.92 -18.08 14.66
C GLU A 177 -9.24 -16.63 14.32
N GLU A 178 -8.51 -15.68 14.91
CA GLU A 178 -8.61 -14.25 14.57
C GLU A 178 -8.27 -14.01 13.10
N LEU A 179 -7.17 -14.59 12.58
CA LEU A 179 -6.80 -14.47 11.17
C LEU A 179 -7.90 -15.01 10.26
N VAL A 180 -8.47 -16.17 10.58
CA VAL A 180 -9.56 -16.73 9.77
C VAL A 180 -10.79 -15.82 9.76
N ARG A 181 -11.16 -15.25 10.91
CA ARG A 181 -12.27 -14.27 11.00
C ARG A 181 -11.95 -13.01 10.19
N TYR A 182 -10.71 -12.50 10.29
CA TYR A 182 -10.25 -11.34 9.53
C TYR A 182 -10.38 -11.59 8.02
N LEU A 183 -9.86 -12.70 7.51
CA LEU A 183 -9.91 -13.01 6.08
C LEU A 183 -11.35 -13.13 5.55
N ARG A 184 -12.27 -13.64 6.37
CA ARG A 184 -13.70 -13.77 6.02
C ARG A 184 -14.51 -12.48 6.19
N SER A 185 -14.01 -11.51 6.96
CA SER A 185 -14.70 -10.23 7.18
C SER A 185 -14.92 -9.50 5.87
N PRO A 186 -16.12 -8.95 5.58
CA PRO A 186 -16.38 -8.17 4.36
C PRO A 186 -15.82 -6.74 4.43
N SER A 187 -15.40 -6.28 5.61
CA SER A 187 -14.91 -4.92 5.79
C SER A 187 -13.61 -4.68 5.01
N ARG A 188 -13.53 -3.50 4.38
CA ARG A 188 -12.36 -3.02 3.64
C ARG A 188 -11.70 -1.80 4.29
N GLU A 189 -12.23 -1.35 5.42
CA GLU A 189 -11.75 -0.18 6.14
C GLU A 189 -10.64 -0.56 7.13
N VAL A 190 -9.61 0.27 7.22
CA VAL A 190 -8.49 0.05 8.16
C VAL A 190 -8.98 0.08 9.61
N SER A 191 -10.00 0.89 9.93
CA SER A 191 -10.63 0.93 11.24
C SER A 191 -11.18 -0.42 11.71
N SER A 192 -11.53 -1.32 10.80
CA SER A 192 -12.01 -2.67 11.15
C SER A 192 -10.94 -3.54 11.83
N LEU A 193 -9.66 -3.20 11.68
CA LEU A 193 -8.54 -3.91 12.29
C LEU A 193 -8.56 -3.84 13.83
N HIS A 194 -9.23 -2.84 14.42
CA HIS A 194 -9.40 -2.77 15.89
C HIS A 194 -10.12 -4.01 16.46
N GLY A 195 -10.92 -4.70 15.67
CA GLY A 195 -11.54 -5.98 16.06
C GLY A 195 -10.63 -7.21 15.91
N PHE A 196 -9.36 -7.02 15.48
CA PHE A 196 -8.39 -8.06 15.16
C PHE A 196 -6.99 -7.66 15.66
N PRO A 197 -6.75 -7.69 16.98
CA PRO A 197 -5.53 -7.12 17.58
C PRO A 197 -4.23 -7.77 17.09
N CYS A 198 -4.18 -9.09 16.90
CA CYS A 198 -3.00 -9.77 16.37
C CYS A 198 -2.73 -9.38 14.91
N VAL A 199 -3.78 -9.30 14.09
CA VAL A 199 -3.69 -8.86 12.70
C VAL A 199 -3.30 -7.38 12.64
N LEU A 200 -3.87 -6.52 13.50
CA LEU A 200 -3.53 -5.08 13.57
C LEU A 200 -2.05 -4.88 13.86
N ARG A 201 -1.47 -5.64 14.78
CA ARG A 201 -0.05 -5.58 15.11
C ARG A 201 0.81 -5.91 13.89
N CYS A 202 0.54 -7.04 13.23
CA CYS A 202 1.24 -7.41 12.02
C CYS A 202 1.02 -6.38 10.89
N PHE A 203 -0.19 -5.82 10.77
CA PHE A 203 -0.47 -4.74 9.84
C PHE A 203 0.42 -3.52 10.10
N LEU A 204 0.53 -3.05 11.34
CA LEU A 204 1.36 -1.91 11.70
C LEU A 204 2.85 -2.20 11.39
N GLN A 205 3.33 -3.40 11.70
CA GLN A 205 4.71 -3.80 11.42
C GLN A 205 5.08 -3.71 9.93
N HIS A 206 4.17 -4.14 9.03
CA HIS A 206 4.45 -4.21 7.59
C HIS A 206 3.94 -2.99 6.79
N ASN A 207 3.03 -2.18 7.36
CA ASN A 207 2.35 -1.10 6.63
C ASN A 207 2.73 0.32 7.07
N THR A 208 3.64 0.49 8.05
CA THR A 208 4.10 1.83 8.47
C THR A 208 4.92 2.56 7.42
N GLY A 209 5.58 1.84 6.52
CA GLY A 209 6.28 2.45 5.39
C GLY A 209 5.32 2.98 4.32
N MET A 210 5.71 4.05 3.65
CA MET A 210 4.98 4.58 2.49
C MET A 210 5.59 4.03 1.18
N PRO A 211 4.77 3.72 0.17
CA PRO A 211 5.24 3.19 -1.10
C PRO A 211 5.91 4.23 -2.01
N SER A 212 5.88 5.51 -1.64
CA SER A 212 6.40 6.62 -2.45
C SER A 212 7.05 7.69 -1.58
N SER A 213 8.11 8.32 -2.08
CA SER A 213 8.78 9.49 -1.49
C SER A 213 8.03 10.81 -1.70
N ALA A 214 6.92 10.80 -2.44
CA ALA A 214 6.23 12.02 -2.87
C ALA A 214 5.79 12.91 -1.68
N ALA A 215 5.37 12.33 -0.55
CA ALA A 215 5.04 13.10 0.65
C ALA A 215 6.27 13.84 1.20
N VAL A 216 7.41 13.18 1.26
CA VAL A 216 8.69 13.75 1.70
C VAL A 216 9.18 14.84 0.73
N GLU A 217 9.06 14.59 -0.58
CA GLU A 217 9.42 15.57 -1.61
C GLU A 217 8.57 16.84 -1.53
N ARG A 218 7.26 16.70 -1.25
CA ARG A 218 6.38 17.85 -1.02
C ARG A 218 6.77 18.62 0.25
N LEU A 219 7.19 17.91 1.31
CA LEU A 219 7.71 18.54 2.52
C LEU A 219 8.96 19.35 2.22
N PHE A 220 9.93 18.80 1.48
CA PHE A 220 11.14 19.53 1.06
C PHE A 220 10.82 20.70 0.15
N SER A 221 9.88 20.55 -0.80
CA SER A 221 9.41 21.66 -1.63
C SER A 221 8.79 22.79 -0.78
N THR A 222 8.03 22.44 0.25
CA THR A 222 7.49 23.42 1.22
C THR A 222 8.60 24.10 1.98
N GLY A 223 9.63 23.37 2.42
CA GLY A 223 10.83 23.91 3.05
C GLY A 223 11.56 24.89 2.13
N GLY A 224 11.76 24.55 0.86
CA GLY A 224 12.35 25.43 -0.15
C GLY A 224 11.57 26.75 -0.34
N ASN A 225 10.23 26.68 -0.28
CA ASN A 225 9.38 27.88 -0.33
C ASN A 225 9.47 28.76 0.93
N ILE A 226 9.87 28.20 2.08
CA ILE A 226 10.12 28.95 3.33
C ILE A 226 11.52 29.59 3.28
N MET A 227 12.52 28.84 2.83
CA MET A 227 13.92 29.30 2.65
C MET A 227 14.08 30.10 1.36
N THR A 228 13.57 31.30 1.35
CA THR A 228 13.77 32.25 0.26
C THR A 228 15.01 33.10 0.50
N VAL A 229 15.54 33.74 -0.57
CA VAL A 229 16.71 34.64 -0.49
C VAL A 229 16.52 35.73 0.59
N LYS A 230 15.28 36.17 0.85
CA LYS A 230 14.95 37.14 1.90
C LYS A 230 14.92 36.55 3.32
N ARG A 231 14.94 35.24 3.45
CA ARG A 231 14.82 34.50 4.73
C ARG A 231 16.02 33.58 5.02
N HIS A 232 17.16 33.80 4.35
CA HIS A 232 18.37 32.99 4.53
C HIS A 232 19.00 33.08 5.94
N SER A 233 18.55 34.03 6.78
CA SER A 233 19.01 34.21 8.17
C SER A 233 18.12 33.51 9.21
N LEU A 234 17.19 32.63 8.78
CA LEU A 234 16.42 31.80 9.71
C LEU A 234 17.34 30.84 10.46
N SER A 235 17.17 30.72 11.78
CA SER A 235 17.82 29.64 12.54
C SER A 235 17.19 28.29 12.16
N ASP A 236 17.96 27.21 12.29
CA ASP A 236 17.50 25.84 11.98
C ASP A 236 16.23 25.51 12.77
N MET A 237 16.15 25.85 14.05
CA MET A 237 15.00 25.61 14.90
C MET A 237 13.74 26.38 14.42
N LEU A 238 13.89 27.63 14.02
CA LEU A 238 12.76 28.42 13.50
C LEU A 238 12.31 27.90 12.13
N PHE A 239 13.24 27.48 11.29
CA PHE A 239 12.94 26.84 10.02
C PHE A 239 12.13 25.55 10.21
N GLU A 240 12.59 24.66 11.10
CA GLU A 240 11.89 23.42 11.45
C GLU A 240 10.46 23.68 11.92
N HIS A 241 10.29 24.62 12.87
CA HIS A 241 8.97 25.00 13.37
C HIS A 241 8.05 25.51 12.25
N LEU A 242 8.57 26.33 11.33
CA LEU A 242 7.78 26.87 10.22
C LEU A 242 7.37 25.77 9.23
N VAL A 243 8.25 24.80 8.96
CA VAL A 243 7.93 23.64 8.12
C VAL A 243 6.83 22.81 8.76
N LEU A 244 6.98 22.48 10.05
CA LEU A 244 5.99 21.70 10.81
C LEU A 244 4.63 22.38 10.87
N LEU A 245 4.58 23.67 11.22
CA LEU A 245 3.33 24.45 11.27
C LEU A 245 2.65 24.52 9.91
N ARG A 246 3.41 24.72 8.85
CA ARG A 246 2.85 24.82 7.49
C ARG A 246 2.33 23.49 6.99
N HIS A 247 3.03 22.39 7.30
CA HIS A 247 2.62 21.04 6.90
C HIS A 247 1.36 20.59 7.66
N ASN A 248 1.30 20.89 8.97
CA ASN A 248 0.20 20.48 9.84
C ASN A 248 -0.93 21.49 9.94
N ARG A 249 -0.98 22.49 9.07
CA ARG A 249 -1.97 23.59 9.11
C ARG A 249 -3.44 23.12 9.14
N ASN A 250 -3.72 21.93 8.59
CA ASN A 250 -5.06 21.37 8.52
C ASN A 250 -5.40 20.46 9.73
N ILE A 251 -4.46 20.26 10.66
CA ILE A 251 -4.62 19.43 11.86
C ILE A 251 -4.89 20.34 13.09
N LEU A 252 -4.51 21.60 13.00
CA LEU A 252 -4.76 22.66 13.97
C LEU A 252 -6.06 23.41 13.65
#